data_93bdd86cd50e15020376f47d82f7d06c
#
_entry.id   93bdd86cd50e15020376f47d82f7d06c
#
_cell.length_a   1.000
_cell.length_b   1.000
_cell.length_c   1.000
_cell.angle_alpha   90.00
_cell.angle_beta   90.00
_cell.angle_gamma   90.00
#
_symmetry.space_group_name_H-M   'P 1'
#
loop_
_entity.id
_entity.type
_entity.pdbx_description
1 polymer ?
#
loop_
_entity_poly.entity_id
_entity_poly.type
_entity_poly.pdbx_seq_one_letter_code
_entity_poly.pdbx_strand_id
1 'polypeptide(L)'
;MSDTQTQRVTAKPNIVFILADDMRKDDTKYMPKTRSLIREQGMGFRNAFVSNPLCAPSRATIMRGQYSHNTGVWSNSSTDSSSTSIGGWEAYQHNGNENDNVATRLQDAGYTTGFFGKYLNGYTGTTFIPRGWNRWFAPFSSGDLHYFDYDVNDQGTIRHFGTKDSDYKTDVLSRKTNAFISDSAARGTPFFAYVAPTAPHDPATPAPRDAHTHDGVNGPRSSSFNEADVSDKPSWIRRLPRLTADQIAATDKRHEKRIESLQAVDDLVEGVVNTLDDANVMDDTYIFYTSDNGFHHGEHRVAKQKWRPYEEDVHMPLVVRGPGIAAGSTTYKLVLNTDYLPTFTNLAGIRRPSYVDGRSLRPVLEGNITTWRSAVLLEAAAHYSPPYRSICTISTGSISKGKYVEYVGGARELYHLDSDPHELTNSYNPTSPPEALAARLEALKSCAADTCRTAENG
;
A
#
# COMPACT_ATOMS: atom_id res chain seq x y z
N MET A 1 42.00 -2.20 35.77
CA MET A 1 40.84 -2.98 35.35
C MET A 1 40.27 -2.25 34.16
N SER A 2 40.57 -2.75 32.96
CA SER A 2 40.08 -2.11 31.72
C SER A 2 38.67 -2.65 31.41
N ASP A 3 37.69 -1.77 31.49
CA ASP A 3 36.34 -2.02 31.00
C ASP A 3 36.40 -2.22 29.49
N THR A 4 36.43 -3.45 29.06
CA THR A 4 36.16 -3.83 27.68
C THR A 4 34.64 -3.69 27.46
N GLN A 5 34.22 -2.50 27.04
CA GLN A 5 32.90 -2.34 26.41
C GLN A 5 32.92 -3.20 25.13
N THR A 6 32.41 -4.41 25.25
CA THR A 6 32.01 -5.21 24.10
C THR A 6 30.97 -4.40 23.32
N GLN A 7 31.36 -3.79 22.19
CA GLN A 7 30.39 -3.24 21.21
C GLN A 7 29.46 -4.40 20.87
N ARG A 8 28.21 -4.36 21.38
CA ARG A 8 27.13 -5.17 20.84
C ARG A 8 27.07 -4.83 19.36
N VAL A 9 27.51 -5.74 18.51
CA VAL A 9 27.11 -5.74 17.11
C VAL A 9 25.60 -5.74 17.16
N THR A 10 24.98 -4.62 16.84
CA THR A 10 23.52 -4.50 16.84
C THR A 10 23.01 -5.55 15.86
N ALA A 11 22.33 -6.57 16.38
CA ALA A 11 21.73 -7.62 15.57
C ALA A 11 20.79 -6.93 14.56
N LYS A 12 20.76 -7.44 13.32
CA LYS A 12 19.84 -6.93 12.29
C LYS A 12 18.42 -7.11 12.78
N PRO A 13 17.55 -6.08 12.74
CA PRO A 13 16.19 -6.20 13.22
C PRO A 13 15.36 -7.11 12.32
N ASN A 14 14.35 -7.76 12.88
CA ASN A 14 13.33 -8.42 12.09
C ASN A 14 12.38 -7.39 11.47
N ILE A 15 11.74 -7.76 10.37
CA ILE A 15 10.81 -6.89 9.64
C ILE A 15 9.55 -7.68 9.31
N VAL A 16 8.39 -7.19 9.75
CA VAL A 16 7.08 -7.68 9.36
C VAL A 16 6.38 -6.57 8.58
N PHE A 17 5.99 -6.84 7.36
CA PHE A 17 5.28 -5.92 6.48
C PHE A 17 3.90 -6.50 6.15
N ILE A 18 2.84 -5.87 6.66
CA ILE A 18 1.45 -6.29 6.47
C ILE A 18 0.79 -5.32 5.50
N LEU A 19 0.35 -5.85 4.35
CA LEU A 19 -0.20 -5.09 3.23
C LEU A 19 -1.63 -5.54 2.93
N ALA A 20 -2.62 -4.78 3.39
CA ALA A 20 -4.03 -4.99 3.03
C ALA A 20 -4.28 -4.68 1.54
N ASP A 21 -5.36 -5.23 0.97
CA ASP A 21 -5.74 -5.06 -0.44
C ASP A 21 -6.99 -4.16 -0.55
N ASP A 22 -6.86 -3.01 -1.20
CA ASP A 22 -7.94 -2.02 -1.38
C ASP A 22 -8.42 -1.32 -0.08
N MET A 23 -7.66 -1.32 1.00
CA MET A 23 -8.11 -0.73 2.26
C MET A 23 -8.02 0.80 2.23
N ARG A 24 -9.11 1.47 2.57
CA ARG A 24 -9.15 2.92 2.75
C ARG A 24 -8.44 3.35 4.02
N LYS A 25 -7.88 4.56 4.00
CA LYS A 25 -7.22 5.16 5.18
C LYS A 25 -8.12 5.17 6.42
N ASP A 26 -9.40 5.52 6.24
CA ASP A 26 -10.34 5.70 7.35
C ASP A 26 -10.88 4.39 7.92
N ASP A 27 -10.66 3.27 7.22
CA ASP A 27 -11.12 1.94 7.69
C ASP A 27 -10.34 1.45 8.92
N THR A 28 -9.17 2.05 9.21
CA THR A 28 -8.39 1.75 10.44
C THR A 28 -9.16 1.99 11.74
N LYS A 29 -10.20 2.83 11.72
CA LYS A 29 -11.07 3.06 12.90
C LYS A 29 -11.82 1.80 13.34
N TYR A 30 -12.01 0.84 12.42
CA TYR A 30 -12.67 -0.45 12.66
C TYR A 30 -11.69 -1.58 13.05
N MET A 31 -10.40 -1.24 13.25
CA MET A 31 -9.34 -2.18 13.60
C MET A 31 -8.74 -1.84 14.98
N PRO A 32 -9.46 -2.14 16.08
CA PRO A 32 -9.04 -1.75 17.43
C PRO A 32 -7.70 -2.37 17.85
N LYS A 33 -7.39 -3.61 17.44
CA LYS A 33 -6.15 -4.32 17.78
C LYS A 33 -4.96 -3.69 17.04
N THR A 34 -5.07 -3.45 15.74
CA THR A 34 -4.05 -2.73 14.95
C THR A 34 -3.79 -1.34 15.54
N ARG A 35 -4.83 -0.64 16.00
CA ARG A 35 -4.67 0.66 16.65
C ARG A 35 -3.93 0.55 17.98
N SER A 36 -4.36 -0.32 18.88
CA SER A 36 -3.75 -0.44 20.22
C SER A 36 -2.36 -1.06 20.18
N LEU A 37 -2.13 -2.06 19.33
CA LEU A 37 -0.88 -2.83 19.31
C LEU A 37 0.20 -2.24 18.40
N ILE A 38 -0.18 -1.54 17.34
CA ILE A 38 0.78 -0.95 16.39
C ILE A 38 0.77 0.57 16.46
N ARG A 39 -0.40 1.23 16.27
CA ARG A 39 -0.47 2.70 16.18
C ARG A 39 -0.16 3.39 17.50
N GLU A 40 -0.68 2.91 18.60
CA GLU A 40 -0.49 3.50 19.92
C GLU A 40 0.88 3.13 20.54
N GLN A 41 1.46 2.02 20.11
CA GLN A 41 2.82 1.60 20.48
C GLN A 41 3.91 2.05 19.50
N GLY A 42 3.55 2.81 18.46
CA GLY A 42 4.45 3.24 17.42
C GLY A 42 4.09 4.58 16.83
N MET A 43 4.34 4.75 15.53
CA MET A 43 4.13 6.00 14.79
C MET A 43 3.01 5.87 13.76
N GLY A 44 2.12 6.86 13.70
CA GLY A 44 1.15 7.02 12.62
C GLY A 44 1.57 8.08 11.61
N PHE A 45 1.33 7.82 10.33
CA PHE A 45 1.65 8.71 9.24
C PHE A 45 0.38 9.40 8.72
N ARG A 46 0.41 10.73 8.66
CA ARG A 46 -0.74 11.52 8.18
C ARG A 46 -0.77 11.69 6.66
N ASN A 47 0.37 11.57 5.99
CA ASN A 47 0.52 11.83 4.56
C ASN A 47 1.29 10.67 3.90
N ALA A 48 0.72 9.48 3.96
CA ALA A 48 1.24 8.30 3.26
C ALA A 48 0.42 8.05 1.99
N PHE A 49 1.10 7.95 0.85
CA PHE A 49 0.48 7.83 -0.47
C PHE A 49 0.99 6.62 -1.24
N VAL A 50 0.25 6.22 -2.25
CA VAL A 50 0.69 5.29 -3.30
C VAL A 50 0.79 6.01 -4.62
N SER A 51 1.84 5.71 -5.39
CA SER A 51 2.10 6.41 -6.66
C SER A 51 1.11 6.03 -7.76
N ASN A 52 0.75 4.74 -7.82
CA ASN A 52 -0.23 4.21 -8.77
C ASN A 52 -1.26 3.40 -7.96
N PRO A 53 -2.51 3.89 -7.83
CA PRO A 53 -3.50 3.29 -6.94
C PRO A 53 -4.20 2.08 -7.57
N LEU A 54 -3.40 1.07 -7.94
CA LEU A 54 -3.86 -0.21 -8.46
C LEU A 54 -2.95 -1.33 -7.95
N CYS A 55 -3.52 -2.50 -7.64
CA CYS A 55 -2.85 -3.61 -6.97
C CYS A 55 -1.45 -3.94 -7.52
N ALA A 56 -1.32 -4.47 -8.75
CA ALA A 56 -0.03 -4.92 -9.27
C ALA A 56 0.98 -3.77 -9.47
N PRO A 57 0.62 -2.60 -10.03
CA PRO A 57 1.53 -1.46 -10.11
C PRO A 57 2.04 -1.01 -8.74
N SER A 58 1.16 -0.86 -7.74
CA SER A 58 1.55 -0.48 -6.39
C SER A 58 2.45 -1.52 -5.72
N ARG A 59 2.11 -2.81 -5.83
CA ARG A 59 2.90 -3.91 -5.28
C ARG A 59 4.28 -4.01 -5.95
N ALA A 60 4.36 -3.81 -7.27
CA ALA A 60 5.62 -3.72 -8.00
C ALA A 60 6.48 -2.54 -7.49
N THR A 61 5.85 -1.37 -7.29
CA THR A 61 6.50 -0.19 -6.70
C THR A 61 7.05 -0.48 -5.30
N ILE A 62 6.28 -1.13 -4.43
CA ILE A 62 6.69 -1.53 -3.08
C ILE A 62 7.93 -2.44 -3.13
N MET A 63 7.89 -3.47 -3.99
CA MET A 63 8.97 -4.45 -4.08
C MET A 63 10.24 -3.90 -4.73
N ARG A 64 10.12 -2.90 -5.63
CA ARG A 64 11.24 -2.33 -6.38
C ARG A 64 11.74 -0.99 -5.83
N GLY A 65 10.94 -0.28 -5.03
CA GLY A 65 11.24 1.08 -4.62
C GLY A 65 11.26 2.08 -5.79
N GLN A 66 10.53 1.80 -6.87
CA GLN A 66 10.50 2.57 -8.11
C GLN A 66 9.06 2.94 -8.50
N TYR A 67 8.92 4.09 -9.17
CA TYR A 67 7.66 4.49 -9.81
C TYR A 67 7.23 3.52 -10.91
N SER A 68 5.95 3.54 -11.29
CA SER A 68 5.42 2.66 -12.35
C SER A 68 6.11 2.88 -13.70
N HIS A 69 6.49 4.11 -14.03
CA HIS A 69 7.22 4.41 -15.26
C HIS A 69 8.64 3.82 -15.28
N ASN A 70 9.23 3.48 -14.12
CA ASN A 70 10.54 2.82 -14.00
C ASN A 70 10.41 1.30 -13.81
N THR A 71 9.34 0.80 -13.15
CA THR A 71 9.09 -0.65 -13.09
C THR A 71 8.53 -1.20 -14.40
N GLY A 72 7.85 -0.35 -15.19
CA GLY A 72 7.12 -0.75 -16.40
C GLY A 72 5.81 -1.53 -16.10
N VAL A 73 5.38 -1.61 -14.83
CA VAL A 73 4.11 -2.25 -14.43
C VAL A 73 3.04 -1.18 -14.26
N TRP A 74 2.11 -1.13 -15.23
CA TRP A 74 1.10 -0.09 -15.32
C TRP A 74 -0.32 -0.54 -14.98
N SER A 75 -0.59 -1.84 -15.06
CA SER A 75 -1.91 -2.44 -14.95
C SER A 75 -1.84 -3.80 -14.27
N ASN A 76 -3.00 -4.35 -13.91
CA ASN A 76 -3.11 -5.71 -13.36
C ASN A 76 -2.98 -6.80 -14.44
N SER A 77 -3.39 -6.49 -15.68
CA SER A 77 -3.36 -7.41 -16.82
C SER A 77 -3.21 -6.67 -18.13
N SER A 78 -2.99 -7.37 -19.22
CA SER A 78 -2.93 -6.82 -20.57
C SER A 78 -4.25 -6.16 -21.03
N THR A 79 -5.37 -6.52 -20.42
CA THR A 79 -6.70 -5.99 -20.76
C THR A 79 -7.09 -4.73 -19.96
N ASP A 80 -6.37 -4.42 -18.88
CA ASP A 80 -6.73 -3.32 -17.97
C ASP A 80 -6.25 -1.95 -18.47
N SER A 81 -5.38 -1.92 -19.46
CA SER A 81 -4.78 -0.67 -19.92
C SER A 81 -4.58 -0.66 -21.43
N SER A 82 -4.94 0.46 -22.06
CA SER A 82 -4.63 0.72 -23.49
C SER A 82 -3.16 1.09 -23.72
N SER A 83 -2.38 1.33 -22.68
CA SER A 83 -1.00 1.81 -22.78
C SER A 83 0.05 0.69 -22.68
N THR A 84 -0.34 -0.53 -22.32
CA THR A 84 0.56 -1.67 -22.19
C THR A 84 -0.03 -2.91 -22.84
N SER A 85 0.83 -3.70 -23.48
CA SER A 85 0.45 -5.00 -24.05
C SER A 85 0.46 -6.13 -23.01
N ILE A 86 1.14 -5.93 -21.87
CA ILE A 86 1.24 -6.88 -20.75
C ILE A 86 1.06 -6.11 -19.45
N GLY A 87 0.61 -6.80 -18.40
CA GLY A 87 0.40 -6.21 -17.07
C GLY A 87 0.73 -7.17 -15.94
N GLY A 88 0.54 -6.74 -14.72
CA GLY A 88 0.68 -7.56 -13.54
C GLY A 88 2.04 -8.26 -13.42
N TRP A 89 1.99 -9.51 -13.01
CA TRP A 89 3.17 -10.35 -12.85
C TRP A 89 3.93 -10.58 -14.16
N GLU A 90 3.23 -10.73 -15.28
CA GLU A 90 3.86 -10.89 -16.59
C GLU A 90 4.77 -9.70 -16.92
N ALA A 91 4.28 -8.47 -16.75
CA ALA A 91 5.07 -7.27 -16.96
C ALA A 91 6.24 -7.18 -15.97
N TYR A 92 6.00 -7.55 -14.70
CA TYR A 92 7.03 -7.54 -13.66
C TYR A 92 8.20 -8.47 -14.00
N GLN A 93 7.91 -9.68 -14.49
CA GLN A 93 8.93 -10.64 -14.93
C GLN A 93 9.62 -10.20 -16.22
N HIS A 94 8.84 -9.79 -17.23
CA HIS A 94 9.38 -9.37 -18.53
C HIS A 94 10.39 -8.24 -18.40
N ASN A 95 10.14 -7.30 -17.49
CA ASN A 95 11.02 -6.16 -17.23
C ASN A 95 12.18 -6.50 -16.28
N GLY A 96 12.34 -7.76 -15.90
CA GLY A 96 13.44 -8.22 -15.07
C GLY A 96 13.37 -7.79 -13.59
N ASN A 97 12.23 -7.24 -13.14
CA ASN A 97 12.06 -6.73 -11.78
C ASN A 97 12.18 -7.81 -10.70
N GLU A 98 11.84 -9.06 -11.06
CA GLU A 98 11.90 -10.20 -10.14
C GLU A 98 13.34 -10.60 -9.78
N ASN A 99 14.32 -10.22 -10.60
CA ASN A 99 15.72 -10.58 -10.38
C ASN A 99 16.40 -9.77 -9.27
N ASP A 100 15.89 -8.57 -9.00
CA ASP A 100 16.46 -7.65 -8.02
C ASP A 100 15.34 -6.83 -7.36
N ASN A 101 14.91 -7.26 -6.19
CA ASN A 101 13.80 -6.67 -5.44
C ASN A 101 14.07 -6.76 -3.92
N VAL A 102 13.11 -6.33 -3.11
CA VAL A 102 13.25 -6.31 -1.65
C VAL A 102 13.59 -7.70 -1.08
N ALA A 103 12.98 -8.77 -1.60
CA ALA A 103 13.20 -10.12 -1.09
C ALA A 103 14.60 -10.63 -1.41
N THR A 104 15.04 -10.48 -2.67
CA THR A 104 16.43 -10.89 -3.07
C THR A 104 17.46 -10.13 -2.28
N ARG A 105 17.30 -8.82 -2.07
CA ARG A 105 18.23 -7.99 -1.31
C ARG A 105 18.32 -8.38 0.17
N LEU A 106 17.19 -8.65 0.80
CA LEU A 106 17.16 -9.07 2.20
C LEU A 106 17.69 -10.50 2.36
N GLN A 107 17.36 -11.41 1.43
CA GLN A 107 17.89 -12.77 1.43
C GLN A 107 19.42 -12.76 1.29
N ASP A 108 19.97 -11.99 0.34
CA ASP A 108 21.42 -11.82 0.14
C ASP A 108 22.10 -11.23 1.39
N ALA A 109 21.36 -10.46 2.18
CA ALA A 109 21.84 -9.93 3.46
C ALA A 109 21.70 -10.91 4.63
N GLY A 110 21.29 -12.15 4.39
CA GLY A 110 21.20 -13.21 5.40
C GLY A 110 19.86 -13.23 6.17
N TYR A 111 18.82 -12.55 5.68
CA TYR A 111 17.47 -12.69 6.22
C TYR A 111 16.85 -14.01 5.77
N THR A 112 16.08 -14.64 6.66
CA THR A 112 15.09 -15.62 6.24
C THR A 112 13.84 -14.85 5.75
N THR A 113 13.46 -15.05 4.50
CA THR A 113 12.39 -14.31 3.85
C THR A 113 11.14 -15.16 3.67
N GLY A 114 9.96 -14.63 4.05
CA GLY A 114 8.67 -15.31 3.89
C GLY A 114 7.65 -14.40 3.21
N PHE A 115 6.91 -14.98 2.27
CA PHE A 115 5.77 -14.34 1.60
C PHE A 115 4.49 -15.12 1.86
N PHE A 116 3.43 -14.41 2.30
CA PHE A 116 2.15 -15.01 2.67
C PHE A 116 0.99 -14.18 2.13
N GLY A 117 0.27 -14.68 1.13
CA GLY A 117 -0.91 -14.04 0.59
C GLY A 117 -0.83 -13.61 -0.87
N LYS A 118 -1.60 -12.59 -1.23
CA LYS A 118 -1.71 -12.10 -2.60
C LYS A 118 -0.41 -11.49 -3.09
N TYR A 119 0.12 -12.03 -4.18
CA TYR A 119 1.32 -11.52 -4.86
C TYR A 119 0.95 -10.41 -5.87
N LEU A 120 1.32 -10.58 -7.11
CA LEU A 120 0.95 -9.70 -8.23
C LEU A 120 -0.20 -10.33 -9.01
N ASN A 121 -1.15 -9.51 -9.46
CA ASN A 121 -2.20 -9.98 -10.36
C ASN A 121 -1.58 -10.68 -11.57
N GLY A 122 -2.20 -11.77 -12.01
CA GLY A 122 -1.68 -12.59 -13.09
C GLY A 122 -0.63 -13.62 -12.66
N TYR A 123 -0.28 -13.73 -11.38
CA TYR A 123 0.48 -14.87 -10.86
C TYR A 123 -0.36 -16.12 -11.04
N THR A 124 -0.01 -16.92 -12.04
CA THR A 124 -0.78 -18.11 -12.44
C THR A 124 -0.24 -19.37 -11.76
N GLY A 125 -1.14 -20.29 -11.48
CA GLY A 125 -0.98 -21.51 -10.71
C GLY A 125 0.12 -22.44 -11.13
N THR A 126 1.31 -22.03 -10.86
CA THR A 126 2.50 -22.82 -11.10
C THR A 126 3.11 -23.20 -9.77
N THR A 127 3.94 -24.21 -9.77
CA THR A 127 4.83 -24.52 -8.65
C THR A 127 6.01 -23.56 -8.56
N PHE A 128 6.02 -22.51 -9.38
CA PHE A 128 7.09 -21.52 -9.46
C PHE A 128 7.09 -20.64 -8.20
N ILE A 129 8.26 -20.51 -7.60
CA ILE A 129 8.51 -19.62 -6.47
C ILE A 129 9.38 -18.45 -6.97
N PRO A 130 8.92 -17.20 -6.86
CA PRO A 130 9.73 -16.03 -7.19
C PRO A 130 11.02 -15.97 -6.40
N ARG A 131 12.06 -15.36 -6.99
CA ARG A 131 13.37 -15.24 -6.34
C ARG A 131 13.33 -14.44 -5.05
N GLY A 132 14.20 -14.83 -4.11
CA GLY A 132 14.38 -14.12 -2.86
C GLY A 132 13.50 -14.62 -1.70
N TRP A 133 12.65 -15.64 -1.90
CA TRP A 133 11.78 -16.17 -0.87
C TRP A 133 12.22 -17.56 -0.39
N ASN A 134 12.50 -17.67 0.92
CA ASN A 134 12.79 -18.95 1.58
C ASN A 134 11.51 -19.70 1.93
N ARG A 135 10.43 -18.95 2.25
CA ARG A 135 9.09 -19.49 2.49
C ARG A 135 8.10 -18.78 1.57
N TRP A 136 7.30 -19.56 0.85
CA TRP A 136 6.33 -19.08 -0.11
C TRP A 136 4.95 -19.70 0.14
N PHE A 137 3.94 -18.86 0.31
CA PHE A 137 2.55 -19.27 0.46
C PHE A 137 1.66 -18.23 -0.22
N ALA A 138 1.31 -18.46 -1.48
CA ALA A 138 0.56 -17.50 -2.28
C ALA A 138 -0.60 -18.15 -3.02
N PRO A 139 -1.82 -17.61 -2.92
CA PRO A 139 -2.91 -17.97 -3.82
C PRO A 139 -2.58 -17.51 -5.24
N PHE A 140 -3.19 -18.16 -6.23
CA PHE A 140 -2.96 -17.90 -7.64
C PHE A 140 -4.24 -17.98 -8.48
N SER A 141 -4.20 -17.46 -9.71
CA SER A 141 -5.36 -17.38 -10.62
C SER A 141 -6.54 -16.65 -9.96
N SER A 142 -7.76 -17.14 -10.13
CA SER A 142 -8.94 -16.55 -9.49
C SER A 142 -8.93 -16.70 -7.96
N GLY A 143 -8.17 -17.65 -7.42
CA GLY A 143 -8.06 -17.90 -5.99
C GLY A 143 -7.43 -16.76 -5.19
N ASP A 144 -6.73 -15.80 -5.84
CA ASP A 144 -6.18 -14.62 -5.17
C ASP A 144 -7.26 -13.70 -4.59
N LEU A 145 -8.48 -13.70 -5.18
CA LEU A 145 -9.63 -12.91 -4.73
C LEU A 145 -10.64 -13.70 -3.87
N HIS A 146 -10.57 -15.04 -3.82
CA HIS A 146 -11.47 -15.86 -3.03
C HIS A 146 -11.07 -15.85 -1.55
N TYR A 147 -12.04 -15.87 -0.65
CA TYR A 147 -11.84 -15.97 0.79
C TYR A 147 -11.96 -17.41 1.29
N PHE A 148 -12.67 -18.24 0.54
CA PHE A 148 -12.84 -19.67 0.69
C PHE A 148 -12.70 -20.33 -0.69
N ASP A 149 -12.56 -21.65 -0.73
CA ASP A 149 -12.52 -22.44 -1.97
C ASP A 149 -11.44 -21.92 -2.94
N TYR A 150 -10.18 -22.00 -2.52
CA TYR A 150 -9.05 -21.44 -3.25
C TYR A 150 -7.83 -22.36 -3.24
N ASP A 151 -7.02 -22.23 -4.27
CA ASP A 151 -5.74 -22.93 -4.40
C ASP A 151 -4.58 -21.99 -4.07
N VAL A 152 -3.54 -22.56 -3.46
CA VAL A 152 -2.29 -21.87 -3.15
C VAL A 152 -1.08 -22.66 -3.62
N ASN A 153 -0.02 -21.96 -3.99
CA ASN A 153 1.31 -22.51 -4.07
C ASN A 153 1.93 -22.45 -2.67
N ASP A 154 1.94 -23.58 -1.95
CA ASP A 154 2.62 -23.74 -0.65
C ASP A 154 3.97 -24.39 -0.88
N GLN A 155 5.01 -23.59 -1.01
CA GLN A 155 6.38 -24.04 -1.19
C GLN A 155 6.59 -24.98 -2.38
N GLY A 156 6.05 -24.63 -3.55
CA GLY A 156 6.12 -25.43 -4.78
C GLY A 156 5.11 -26.57 -4.86
N THR A 157 4.25 -26.73 -3.85
CA THR A 157 3.15 -27.71 -3.84
C THR A 157 1.82 -27.00 -3.91
N ILE A 158 0.97 -27.37 -4.84
CA ILE A 158 -0.39 -26.84 -4.93
C ILE A 158 -1.24 -27.47 -3.82
N ARG A 159 -1.86 -26.64 -3.00
CA ARG A 159 -2.78 -27.04 -1.94
C ARG A 159 -4.12 -26.35 -2.12
N HIS A 160 -5.19 -27.13 -1.97
CA HIS A 160 -6.56 -26.65 -1.97
C HIS A 160 -7.05 -26.41 -0.54
N PHE A 161 -7.69 -25.26 -0.30
CA PHE A 161 -8.44 -24.93 0.90
C PHE A 161 -9.93 -24.81 0.53
N GLY A 162 -10.79 -25.54 1.22
CA GLY A 162 -12.21 -25.61 0.90
C GLY A 162 -13.06 -24.52 1.56
N THR A 163 -14.23 -24.91 2.07
CA THR A 163 -15.26 -23.99 2.59
C THR A 163 -15.48 -24.09 4.10
N LYS A 164 -14.66 -24.84 4.83
CA LYS A 164 -14.75 -24.91 6.28
C LYS A 164 -14.26 -23.59 6.90
N ASP A 165 -14.76 -23.25 8.09
CA ASP A 165 -14.32 -22.04 8.81
C ASP A 165 -12.80 -22.00 8.99
N SER A 166 -12.17 -23.17 9.24
CA SER A 166 -10.71 -23.29 9.34
C SER A 166 -9.95 -22.98 8.03
N ASP A 167 -10.65 -22.97 6.91
CA ASP A 167 -10.08 -22.70 5.58
C ASP A 167 -10.18 -21.22 5.20
N TYR A 168 -10.78 -20.38 6.04
CA TYR A 168 -10.86 -18.94 5.79
C TYR A 168 -9.47 -18.36 5.55
N LYS A 169 -9.29 -17.70 4.38
CA LYS A 169 -7.96 -17.35 3.87
C LYS A 169 -7.12 -16.53 4.83
N THR A 170 -7.69 -15.49 5.44
CA THR A 170 -6.95 -14.63 6.37
C THR A 170 -6.45 -15.39 7.58
N ASP A 171 -7.26 -16.33 8.12
CA ASP A 171 -6.86 -17.17 9.25
C ASP A 171 -5.76 -18.17 8.87
N VAL A 172 -5.84 -18.72 7.66
CA VAL A 172 -4.77 -19.59 7.12
C VAL A 172 -3.47 -18.80 6.99
N LEU A 173 -3.53 -17.57 6.48
CA LEU A 173 -2.36 -16.67 6.36
C LEU A 173 -1.77 -16.35 7.74
N SER A 174 -2.62 -16.07 8.74
CA SER A 174 -2.20 -15.81 10.12
C SER A 174 -1.41 -17.00 10.67
N ARG A 175 -1.96 -18.21 10.59
CA ARG A 175 -1.28 -19.44 11.08
C ARG A 175 0.06 -19.68 10.36
N LYS A 176 0.12 -19.49 9.06
CA LYS A 176 1.36 -19.67 8.26
C LYS A 176 2.43 -18.62 8.60
N THR A 177 2.01 -17.38 8.78
CA THR A 177 2.89 -16.27 9.18
C THR A 177 3.46 -16.51 10.58
N ASN A 178 2.60 -16.83 11.54
CA ASN A 178 3.00 -17.05 12.94
C ASN A 178 3.98 -18.24 13.05
N ALA A 179 3.71 -19.34 12.35
CA ALA A 179 4.64 -20.47 12.29
C ALA A 179 6.01 -20.07 11.72
N PHE A 180 6.02 -19.27 10.63
CA PHE A 180 7.26 -18.76 10.05
C PHE A 180 8.06 -17.87 11.02
N ILE A 181 7.38 -16.97 11.74
CA ILE A 181 7.98 -16.09 12.74
C ILE A 181 8.59 -16.92 13.85
N SER A 182 7.84 -17.85 14.45
CA SER A 182 8.31 -18.74 15.53
C SER A 182 9.53 -19.56 15.09
N ASP A 183 9.46 -20.18 13.90
CA ASP A 183 10.55 -20.98 13.35
C ASP A 183 11.82 -20.15 13.07
N SER A 184 11.67 -18.91 12.62
CA SER A 184 12.80 -18.03 12.32
C SER A 184 13.42 -17.50 13.61
N ALA A 185 12.63 -17.10 14.57
CA ALA A 185 13.08 -16.67 15.91
C ALA A 185 13.84 -17.79 16.64
N ALA A 186 13.31 -19.01 16.60
CA ALA A 186 13.97 -20.17 17.22
C ALA A 186 15.34 -20.49 16.61
N ARG A 187 15.57 -20.14 15.33
CA ARG A 187 16.88 -20.26 14.66
C ARG A 187 17.82 -19.10 14.95
N GLY A 188 17.33 -18.03 15.59
CA GLY A 188 18.12 -16.83 15.86
C GLY A 188 18.56 -16.07 14.58
N THR A 189 17.86 -16.25 13.46
CA THR A 189 18.15 -15.56 12.19
C THR A 189 17.20 -14.39 12.00
N PRO A 190 17.68 -13.22 11.53
CA PRO A 190 16.76 -12.12 11.21
C PRO A 190 15.81 -12.55 10.09
N PHE A 191 14.56 -12.11 10.15
CA PHE A 191 13.56 -12.49 9.18
C PHE A 191 12.81 -11.28 8.59
N PHE A 192 12.33 -11.48 7.37
CA PHE A 192 11.42 -10.59 6.67
C PHE A 192 10.14 -11.35 6.33
N ALA A 193 9.03 -11.00 6.96
CA ALA A 193 7.71 -11.53 6.67
C ALA A 193 6.89 -10.50 5.87
N TYR A 194 6.56 -10.82 4.62
CA TYR A 194 5.64 -10.05 3.78
C TYR A 194 4.27 -10.72 3.82
N VAL A 195 3.31 -10.09 4.50
CA VAL A 195 1.97 -10.63 4.76
C VAL A 195 0.96 -9.81 3.98
N ALA A 196 0.29 -10.45 3.02
CA ALA A 196 -0.57 -9.76 2.06
C ALA A 196 -1.99 -10.36 2.04
N PRO A 197 -2.82 -10.10 3.08
CA PRO A 197 -4.21 -10.55 3.07
C PRO A 197 -4.98 -9.94 1.90
N THR A 198 -5.94 -10.70 1.34
CA THR A 198 -6.85 -10.22 0.30
C THR A 198 -7.87 -9.21 0.85
N ALA A 199 -8.22 -9.31 2.13
CA ALA A 199 -9.16 -8.39 2.76
C ALA A 199 -8.61 -6.94 2.81
N PRO A 200 -9.48 -5.94 2.58
CA PRO A 200 -10.93 -6.00 2.34
C PRO A 200 -11.35 -5.95 0.87
N HIS A 201 -10.52 -6.42 -0.09
CA HIS A 201 -10.86 -6.45 -1.51
C HIS A 201 -12.18 -7.21 -1.77
N ASP A 202 -13.00 -6.74 -2.73
CA ASP A 202 -14.21 -7.46 -3.15
C ASP A 202 -13.91 -8.93 -3.54
N PRO A 203 -14.79 -9.88 -3.19
CA PRO A 203 -16.15 -9.76 -2.65
C PRO A 203 -16.23 -9.44 -1.15
N ALA A 204 -15.10 -9.26 -0.46
CA ALA A 204 -15.00 -8.87 0.95
C ALA A 204 -15.82 -9.81 1.87
N THR A 205 -15.74 -11.11 1.61
CA THR A 205 -16.46 -12.12 2.41
C THR A 205 -15.86 -12.18 3.81
N PRO A 206 -16.63 -11.87 4.89
CA PRO A 206 -16.11 -11.95 6.25
C PRO A 206 -15.90 -13.39 6.70
N ALA A 207 -15.08 -13.59 7.72
CA ALA A 207 -15.06 -14.85 8.45
C ALA A 207 -16.45 -15.09 9.08
N PRO A 208 -16.93 -16.33 9.23
CA PRO A 208 -18.25 -16.60 9.80
C PRO A 208 -18.48 -15.97 11.18
N ARG A 209 -17.42 -15.90 12.02
CA ARG A 209 -17.46 -15.25 13.33
C ARG A 209 -17.62 -13.74 13.28
N ASP A 210 -17.24 -13.11 12.17
CA ASP A 210 -17.24 -11.66 12.00
C ASP A 210 -18.44 -11.16 11.17
N ALA A 211 -19.15 -12.09 10.52
CA ALA A 211 -20.37 -11.79 9.78
C ALA A 211 -21.41 -11.15 10.71
N HIS A 212 -22.05 -10.09 10.24
CA HIS A 212 -23.06 -9.32 10.96
C HIS A 212 -22.55 -8.49 12.16
N THR A 213 -21.23 -8.41 12.39
CA THR A 213 -20.68 -7.59 13.49
C THR A 213 -20.81 -6.08 13.23
N HIS A 214 -21.01 -5.70 11.95
CA HIS A 214 -21.14 -4.32 11.52
C HIS A 214 -22.41 -4.06 10.69
N ASP A 215 -23.46 -4.85 10.87
CA ASP A 215 -24.73 -4.65 10.18
C ASP A 215 -25.27 -3.23 10.42
N GLY A 216 -25.70 -2.57 9.35
CA GLY A 216 -26.26 -1.21 9.39
C GLY A 216 -25.23 -0.08 9.44
N VAL A 217 -23.93 -0.39 9.35
CA VAL A 217 -22.88 0.63 9.26
C VAL A 217 -22.85 1.19 7.84
N ASN A 218 -23.24 2.44 7.67
CA ASN A 218 -23.18 3.11 6.38
C ASN A 218 -21.73 3.36 5.93
N GLY A 219 -21.52 3.35 4.64
CA GLY A 219 -20.28 3.80 4.02
C GLY A 219 -19.99 5.29 4.35
N PRO A 220 -18.76 5.76 4.08
CA PRO A 220 -18.41 7.16 4.33
C PRO A 220 -19.38 8.15 3.67
N ARG A 221 -19.70 9.24 4.38
CA ARG A 221 -20.57 10.32 3.92
C ARG A 221 -19.80 11.64 3.98
N SER A 222 -18.64 11.66 3.29
CA SER A 222 -17.90 12.90 3.05
C SER A 222 -18.71 13.88 2.22
N SER A 223 -18.29 15.13 2.16
CA SER A 223 -18.93 16.13 1.31
C SER A 223 -18.84 15.79 -0.19
N SER A 224 -17.87 14.98 -0.60
CA SER A 224 -17.74 14.44 -1.96
C SER A 224 -18.67 13.25 -2.25
N PHE A 225 -19.29 12.65 -1.21
CA PHE A 225 -20.19 11.51 -1.41
C PHE A 225 -21.40 11.93 -2.25
N ASN A 226 -21.63 11.25 -3.38
CA ASN A 226 -22.70 11.51 -4.32
C ASN A 226 -22.80 13.02 -4.64
N GLU A 227 -21.67 13.65 -4.89
CA GLU A 227 -21.44 15.10 -5.02
C GLU A 227 -22.54 15.78 -5.86
N ALA A 228 -23.11 16.85 -5.32
CA ALA A 228 -24.27 17.51 -5.94
C ALA A 228 -23.89 18.22 -7.25
N ASP A 229 -22.76 18.91 -7.25
CA ASP A 229 -22.24 19.64 -8.40
C ASP A 229 -20.85 19.11 -8.77
N VAL A 230 -20.70 18.58 -9.97
CA VAL A 230 -19.46 18.10 -10.56
C VAL A 230 -19.13 18.85 -11.86
N SER A 231 -19.69 20.04 -12.04
CA SER A 231 -19.57 20.83 -13.28
C SER A 231 -18.13 21.27 -13.56
N ASP A 232 -17.33 21.44 -12.51
CA ASP A 232 -15.91 21.82 -12.56
C ASP A 232 -14.96 20.62 -12.77
N LYS A 233 -15.47 19.39 -12.67
CA LYS A 233 -14.68 18.17 -12.80
C LYS A 233 -14.39 17.83 -14.27
N PRO A 234 -13.41 16.95 -14.56
CA PRO A 234 -13.18 16.40 -15.89
C PRO A 234 -14.43 15.73 -16.49
N SER A 235 -14.51 15.71 -17.81
CA SER A 235 -15.70 15.22 -18.53
C SER A 235 -16.12 13.80 -18.17
N TRP A 236 -15.19 12.94 -17.75
CA TRP A 236 -15.48 11.56 -17.35
C TRP A 236 -16.19 11.47 -15.99
N ILE A 237 -15.98 12.43 -15.05
CA ILE A 237 -16.76 12.58 -13.81
C ILE A 237 -18.10 13.29 -14.12
N ARG A 238 -18.07 14.40 -14.86
CA ARG A 238 -19.30 15.15 -15.17
C ARG A 238 -20.41 14.30 -15.79
N ARG A 239 -20.03 13.26 -16.54
CA ARG A 239 -20.99 12.34 -17.18
C ARG A 239 -21.63 11.33 -16.22
N LEU A 240 -21.09 11.19 -15.01
CA LEU A 240 -21.66 10.28 -14.01
C LEU A 240 -22.96 10.87 -13.45
N PRO A 241 -24.09 10.14 -13.52
CA PRO A 241 -25.30 10.56 -12.85
C PRO A 241 -25.13 10.50 -11.33
N ARG A 242 -25.96 11.19 -10.59
CA ARG A 242 -26.06 10.98 -9.15
C ARG A 242 -26.44 9.53 -8.85
N LEU A 243 -25.89 9.01 -7.76
CA LEU A 243 -26.21 7.66 -7.31
C LEU A 243 -27.68 7.59 -6.90
N THR A 244 -28.34 6.55 -7.34
CA THR A 244 -29.71 6.21 -6.91
C THR A 244 -29.71 5.66 -5.49
N ALA A 245 -30.90 5.59 -4.85
CA ALA A 245 -31.05 4.98 -3.54
C ALA A 245 -30.52 3.53 -3.49
N ASP A 246 -30.81 2.74 -4.54
CA ASP A 246 -30.33 1.35 -4.62
C ASP A 246 -28.79 1.25 -4.72
N GLN A 247 -28.17 2.16 -5.48
CA GLN A 247 -26.71 2.23 -5.57
C GLN A 247 -26.08 2.65 -4.25
N ILE A 248 -26.72 3.57 -3.53
CA ILE A 248 -26.27 3.98 -2.19
C ILE A 248 -26.37 2.81 -1.22
N ALA A 249 -27.51 2.10 -1.18
CA ALA A 249 -27.69 0.91 -0.36
C ALA A 249 -26.67 -0.20 -0.69
N ALA A 250 -26.39 -0.42 -1.98
CA ALA A 250 -25.37 -1.38 -2.40
C ALA A 250 -23.95 -0.96 -1.96
N THR A 251 -23.66 0.35 -1.93
CA THR A 251 -22.40 0.88 -1.43
C THR A 251 -22.26 0.67 0.08
N ASP A 252 -23.35 0.90 0.85
CA ASP A 252 -23.36 0.63 2.30
C ASP A 252 -23.14 -0.86 2.60
N LYS A 253 -23.86 -1.74 1.92
CA LYS A 253 -23.70 -3.18 2.12
C LYS A 253 -22.31 -3.68 1.73
N ARG A 254 -21.67 -3.06 0.73
CA ARG A 254 -20.26 -3.35 0.41
C ARG A 254 -19.35 -2.88 1.54
N HIS A 255 -19.57 -1.69 2.07
CA HIS A 255 -18.76 -1.16 3.17
C HIS A 255 -18.86 -2.04 4.42
N GLU A 256 -20.07 -2.47 4.83
CA GLU A 256 -20.26 -3.43 5.93
C GLU A 256 -19.38 -4.67 5.75
N LYS A 257 -19.50 -5.36 4.61
CA LYS A 257 -18.70 -6.55 4.31
C LYS A 257 -17.20 -6.30 4.37
N ARG A 258 -16.75 -5.15 3.89
CA ARG A 258 -15.33 -4.77 3.89
C ARG A 258 -14.81 -4.60 5.32
N ILE A 259 -15.53 -3.88 6.17
CA ILE A 259 -15.11 -3.71 7.57
C ILE A 259 -15.26 -5.00 8.38
N GLU A 260 -16.24 -5.86 8.09
CA GLU A 260 -16.35 -7.21 8.68
C GLU A 260 -15.17 -8.10 8.26
N SER A 261 -14.76 -8.07 6.99
CA SER A 261 -13.61 -8.85 6.53
C SER A 261 -12.27 -8.36 7.11
N LEU A 262 -12.18 -7.07 7.49
CA LEU A 262 -11.01 -6.51 8.17
C LEU A 262 -10.86 -7.01 9.60
N GLN A 263 -11.93 -7.53 10.26
CA GLN A 263 -11.81 -8.06 11.62
C GLN A 263 -10.82 -9.23 11.67
N ALA A 264 -10.85 -10.12 10.69
CA ALA A 264 -9.88 -11.21 10.61
C ALA A 264 -8.44 -10.71 10.31
N VAL A 265 -8.28 -9.55 9.64
CA VAL A 265 -6.96 -8.91 9.48
C VAL A 265 -6.49 -8.30 10.79
N ASP A 266 -7.40 -7.74 11.57
CA ASP A 266 -7.10 -7.21 12.90
C ASP A 266 -6.68 -8.34 13.88
N ASP A 267 -7.34 -9.53 13.78
CA ASP A 267 -6.93 -10.76 14.48
C ASP A 267 -5.54 -11.26 14.02
N LEU A 268 -5.26 -11.18 12.72
CA LEU A 268 -3.95 -11.54 12.16
C LEU A 268 -2.85 -10.65 12.75
N VAL A 269 -3.07 -9.34 12.85
CA VAL A 269 -2.12 -8.39 13.45
C VAL A 269 -1.87 -8.75 14.92
N GLU A 270 -2.92 -9.04 15.70
CA GLU A 270 -2.78 -9.48 17.08
C GLU A 270 -1.98 -10.79 17.18
N GLY A 271 -2.29 -11.77 16.33
CA GLY A 271 -1.57 -13.03 16.27
C GLY A 271 -0.08 -12.86 15.97
N VAL A 272 0.27 -11.96 15.06
CA VAL A 272 1.68 -11.60 14.77
C VAL A 272 2.35 -10.99 15.98
N VAL A 273 1.72 -10.00 16.63
CA VAL A 273 2.28 -9.34 17.83
C VAL A 273 2.50 -10.35 18.96
N ASN A 274 1.48 -11.16 19.27
CA ASN A 274 1.59 -12.18 20.30
C ASN A 274 2.71 -13.20 20.01
N THR A 275 2.85 -13.61 18.74
CA THR A 275 3.90 -14.55 18.34
C THR A 275 5.31 -13.94 18.51
N LEU A 276 5.47 -12.64 18.22
CA LEU A 276 6.73 -11.93 18.43
C LEU A 276 7.07 -11.76 19.91
N ASP A 277 6.05 -11.49 20.75
CA ASP A 277 6.21 -11.38 22.20
C ASP A 277 6.56 -12.74 22.81
N ASP A 278 5.84 -13.82 22.46
CA ASP A 278 6.11 -15.19 22.91
C ASP A 278 7.50 -15.67 22.54
N ALA A 279 7.99 -15.27 21.35
CA ALA A 279 9.33 -15.57 20.86
C ALA A 279 10.41 -14.66 21.46
N ASN A 280 10.07 -13.65 22.26
CA ASN A 280 10.95 -12.63 22.83
C ASN A 280 11.77 -11.87 21.80
N VAL A 281 11.19 -11.56 20.64
CA VAL A 281 11.83 -10.80 19.54
C VAL A 281 11.06 -9.52 19.17
N MET A 282 10.02 -9.13 19.91
CA MET A 282 9.23 -7.93 19.65
C MET A 282 10.10 -6.66 19.66
N ASP A 283 10.97 -6.51 20.64
CA ASP A 283 11.82 -5.33 20.82
C ASP A 283 12.87 -5.17 19.70
N ASP A 284 13.14 -6.23 18.95
CA ASP A 284 14.05 -6.26 17.81
C ASP A 284 13.31 -6.33 16.46
N THR A 285 11.98 -6.06 16.45
CA THR A 285 11.14 -6.20 15.25
C THR A 285 10.46 -4.91 14.86
N TYR A 286 10.58 -4.53 13.58
CA TYR A 286 9.75 -3.49 12.96
C TYR A 286 8.51 -4.11 12.34
N ILE A 287 7.33 -3.60 12.70
CA ILE A 287 6.04 -3.99 12.12
C ILE A 287 5.48 -2.79 11.36
N PHE A 288 5.23 -2.97 10.06
CA PHE A 288 4.58 -2.01 9.19
C PHE A 288 3.21 -2.52 8.81
N TYR A 289 2.18 -1.69 8.94
CA TYR A 289 0.83 -1.97 8.44
C TYR A 289 0.39 -0.87 7.48
N THR A 290 -0.05 -1.25 6.27
CA THR A 290 -0.50 -0.33 5.22
C THR A 290 -1.43 -1.03 4.23
N SER A 291 -1.85 -0.33 3.16
CA SER A 291 -2.60 -0.87 2.02
C SER A 291 -1.89 -0.62 0.70
N ASP A 292 -2.16 -1.45 -0.29
CA ASP A 292 -1.61 -1.29 -1.65
C ASP A 292 -2.29 -0.17 -2.44
N ASN A 293 -3.55 0.10 -2.20
CA ASN A 293 -4.32 1.25 -2.72
C ASN A 293 -5.60 1.44 -1.89
N GLY A 294 -6.28 2.56 -2.09
CA GLY A 294 -7.58 2.83 -1.53
C GLY A 294 -8.74 2.43 -2.43
N PHE A 295 -9.94 2.98 -2.16
CA PHE A 295 -11.15 2.59 -2.87
C PHE A 295 -12.26 3.64 -2.72
N HIS A 296 -13.01 3.94 -3.80
CA HIS A 296 -14.20 4.80 -3.79
C HIS A 296 -15.43 4.07 -3.25
N HIS A 297 -16.21 4.78 -2.46
CA HIS A 297 -17.51 4.37 -1.93
C HIS A 297 -18.61 5.38 -2.21
N GLY A 298 -18.64 5.97 -3.40
CA GLY A 298 -19.65 6.95 -3.82
C GLY A 298 -19.15 8.37 -3.91
N GLU A 299 -17.92 8.65 -3.52
CA GLU A 299 -17.32 9.98 -3.68
C GLU A 299 -17.24 10.35 -5.16
N HIS A 300 -17.46 11.63 -5.48
CA HIS A 300 -17.51 12.16 -6.85
C HIS A 300 -18.43 11.38 -7.79
N ARG A 301 -19.53 10.81 -7.24
CA ARG A 301 -20.49 9.92 -7.94
C ARG A 301 -19.89 8.59 -8.42
N VAL A 302 -18.73 8.21 -7.96
CA VAL A 302 -18.09 6.93 -8.28
C VAL A 302 -18.57 5.88 -7.29
N ALA A 303 -19.55 5.06 -7.67
CA ALA A 303 -20.21 4.09 -6.77
C ALA A 303 -19.24 3.05 -6.20
N LYS A 304 -18.24 2.64 -6.98
CA LYS A 304 -17.13 1.77 -6.59
C LYS A 304 -16.02 1.92 -7.62
N GLN A 305 -14.83 1.81 -7.28
CA GLN A 305 -13.62 1.69 -8.12
C GLN A 305 -12.41 2.27 -7.38
N LYS A 306 -11.28 2.18 -8.02
CA LYS A 306 -9.99 2.76 -7.67
C LYS A 306 -9.28 3.27 -8.93
N TRP A 307 -7.98 3.57 -8.83
CA TRP A 307 -7.13 3.96 -9.97
C TRP A 307 -7.33 5.41 -10.42
N ARG A 308 -7.74 6.28 -9.51
CA ARG A 308 -7.93 7.73 -9.75
C ARG A 308 -6.99 8.56 -8.88
N PRO A 309 -6.77 9.84 -9.21
CA PRO A 309 -5.87 10.69 -8.43
C PRO A 309 -6.45 11.19 -7.10
N TYR A 310 -7.72 10.88 -6.79
CA TYR A 310 -8.41 11.39 -5.59
C TYR A 310 -7.91 10.74 -4.30
N GLU A 311 -8.06 11.47 -3.18
CA GLU A 311 -7.55 11.05 -1.86
C GLU A 311 -8.04 9.66 -1.45
N GLU A 312 -9.25 9.27 -1.84
CA GLU A 312 -9.84 7.96 -1.54
C GLU A 312 -9.03 6.78 -2.10
N ASP A 313 -8.35 6.98 -3.24
CA ASP A 313 -7.60 5.92 -3.92
C ASP A 313 -6.10 5.96 -3.60
N VAL A 314 -5.56 7.17 -3.35
CA VAL A 314 -4.09 7.36 -3.26
C VAL A 314 -3.56 7.55 -1.84
N HIS A 315 -4.41 7.93 -0.88
CA HIS A 315 -4.02 8.24 0.49
C HIS A 315 -4.24 7.03 1.41
N MET A 316 -3.14 6.40 1.83
CA MET A 316 -3.16 5.12 2.54
C MET A 316 -3.03 5.26 4.06
N PRO A 317 -3.54 4.28 4.83
CA PRO A 317 -3.10 4.12 6.19
C PRO A 317 -1.63 3.70 6.20
N LEU A 318 -0.86 4.23 7.13
CA LEU A 318 0.47 3.71 7.46
C LEU A 318 0.70 3.88 8.96
N VAL A 319 0.95 2.78 9.63
CA VAL A 319 1.38 2.74 11.03
C VAL A 319 2.59 1.83 11.16
N VAL A 320 3.55 2.23 11.99
CA VAL A 320 4.81 1.50 12.17
C VAL A 320 5.14 1.42 13.66
N ARG A 321 5.38 0.22 14.17
CA ARG A 321 5.94 -0.03 15.49
C ARG A 321 7.32 -0.67 15.33
N GLY A 322 8.27 -0.32 16.19
CA GLY A 322 9.60 -0.95 16.18
C GLY A 322 10.60 -0.25 17.05
N PRO A 323 11.83 -0.79 17.11
CA PRO A 323 12.90 -0.23 17.93
C PRO A 323 13.16 1.25 17.65
N GLY A 324 13.26 2.05 18.71
CA GLY A 324 13.56 3.48 18.61
C GLY A 324 12.40 4.38 18.17
N ILE A 325 11.21 3.82 17.91
CA ILE A 325 10.02 4.61 17.55
C ILE A 325 9.27 5.01 18.82
N ALA A 326 9.03 6.29 19.01
CA ALA A 326 8.27 6.79 20.15
C ALA A 326 6.80 6.37 20.06
N ALA A 327 6.30 5.68 21.09
CA ALA A 327 4.90 5.22 21.18
C ALA A 327 3.91 6.40 21.06
N GLY A 328 2.82 6.18 20.32
CA GLY A 328 1.78 7.17 20.08
C GLY A 328 2.17 8.35 19.20
N SER A 329 3.40 8.37 18.66
CA SER A 329 3.90 9.47 17.86
C SER A 329 3.17 9.61 16.52
N THR A 330 3.23 10.80 15.92
CA THR A 330 2.61 11.10 14.63
C THR A 330 3.56 11.93 13.79
N THR A 331 3.65 11.59 12.51
CA THR A 331 4.41 12.39 11.54
C THR A 331 3.51 12.91 10.42
N TYR A 332 3.83 14.14 9.96
CA TYR A 332 3.20 14.78 8.80
C TYR A 332 4.10 14.74 7.56
N LYS A 333 5.22 14.04 7.63
CA LYS A 333 6.12 13.89 6.47
C LYS A 333 5.42 13.14 5.34
N LEU A 334 5.66 13.61 4.11
CA LEU A 334 5.11 13.04 2.90
C LEU A 334 5.84 11.72 2.56
N VAL A 335 5.11 10.63 2.53
CA VAL A 335 5.64 9.27 2.35
C VAL A 335 4.97 8.62 1.16
N LEU A 336 5.71 7.79 0.42
CA LEU A 336 5.22 7.10 -0.76
C LEU A 336 5.57 5.60 -0.70
N ASN A 337 4.83 4.78 -1.43
CA ASN A 337 5.10 3.33 -1.50
C ASN A 337 6.46 2.98 -2.14
N THR A 338 7.13 3.90 -2.84
CA THR A 338 8.52 3.76 -3.28
C THR A 338 9.53 3.69 -2.13
N ASP A 339 9.12 4.08 -0.91
CA ASP A 339 10.02 4.21 0.25
C ASP A 339 10.23 2.90 1.01
N TYR A 340 9.40 1.88 0.78
CA TYR A 340 9.49 0.65 1.58
C TYR A 340 10.78 -0.14 1.32
N LEU A 341 11.13 -0.44 0.06
CA LEU A 341 12.37 -1.15 -0.24
C LEU A 341 13.60 -0.43 0.34
N PRO A 342 13.83 0.89 0.10
CA PRO A 342 15.00 1.57 0.68
C PRO A 342 14.95 1.65 2.20
N THR A 343 13.77 1.60 2.83
CA THR A 343 13.63 1.51 4.29
C THR A 343 14.09 0.15 4.78
N PHE A 344 13.58 -0.93 4.22
CA PHE A 344 13.91 -2.28 4.66
C PHE A 344 15.40 -2.60 4.45
N THR A 345 15.97 -2.20 3.31
CA THR A 345 17.41 -2.35 3.09
C THR A 345 18.25 -1.51 4.07
N ASN A 346 17.82 -0.30 4.40
CA ASN A 346 18.52 0.53 5.37
C ASN A 346 18.43 -0.03 6.80
N LEU A 347 17.26 -0.56 7.22
CA LEU A 347 17.10 -1.25 8.50
C LEU A 347 17.99 -2.50 8.58
N ALA A 348 18.13 -3.22 7.47
CA ALA A 348 19.01 -4.38 7.36
C ALA A 348 20.51 -4.04 7.27
N GLY A 349 20.87 -2.75 7.29
CA GLY A 349 22.27 -2.31 7.16
C GLY A 349 22.85 -2.47 5.75
N ILE A 350 22.00 -2.56 4.72
CA ILE A 350 22.41 -2.71 3.32
C ILE A 350 22.31 -1.34 2.62
N ARG A 351 23.26 -1.09 1.71
CA ARG A 351 23.20 0.10 0.88
C ARG A 351 21.99 0.06 -0.05
N ARG A 352 21.28 1.19 -0.16
CA ARG A 352 20.19 1.36 -1.12
C ARG A 352 20.68 1.03 -2.54
N PRO A 353 19.94 0.21 -3.30
CA PRO A 353 20.25 -0.03 -4.72
C PRO A 353 20.20 1.27 -5.53
N SER A 354 21.07 1.39 -6.54
CA SER A 354 21.21 2.63 -7.33
C SER A 354 19.98 3.00 -8.15
N TYR A 355 19.16 2.01 -8.52
CA TYR A 355 17.94 2.20 -9.32
C TYR A 355 16.73 2.72 -8.53
N VAL A 356 16.80 2.72 -7.20
CA VAL A 356 15.65 3.06 -6.33
C VAL A 356 15.33 4.55 -6.40
N ASP A 357 14.06 4.87 -6.66
CA ASP A 357 13.55 6.24 -6.72
C ASP A 357 13.24 6.79 -5.32
N GLY A 358 12.73 5.94 -4.43
CA GLY A 358 12.34 6.29 -3.07
C GLY A 358 13.49 6.57 -2.12
N ARG A 359 13.13 6.85 -0.88
CA ARG A 359 14.07 7.16 0.23
C ARG A 359 13.72 6.36 1.47
N SER A 360 14.70 6.09 2.33
CA SER A 360 14.47 5.39 3.59
C SER A 360 13.64 6.22 4.56
N LEU A 361 12.63 5.60 5.18
CA LEU A 361 11.83 6.17 6.25
C LEU A 361 12.56 6.12 7.60
N ARG A 362 13.69 5.41 7.73
CA ARG A 362 14.40 5.25 8.99
C ARG A 362 14.67 6.58 9.71
N PRO A 363 15.15 7.65 9.04
CA PRO A 363 15.33 8.94 9.71
C PRO A 363 14.01 9.57 10.22
N VAL A 364 12.87 9.29 9.56
CA VAL A 364 11.54 9.73 10.02
C VAL A 364 11.13 8.94 11.26
N LEU A 365 11.33 7.62 11.25
CA LEU A 365 11.00 6.72 12.34
C LEU A 365 11.82 7.03 13.61
N GLU A 366 13.09 7.41 13.44
CA GLU A 366 13.99 7.78 14.53
C GLU A 366 13.84 9.25 14.98
N GLY A 367 12.98 10.05 14.32
CA GLY A 367 12.81 11.47 14.63
C GLY A 367 14.01 12.36 14.25
N ASN A 368 14.97 11.85 13.48
CA ASN A 368 16.25 12.48 13.14
C ASN A 368 16.22 13.24 11.81
N ILE A 369 15.09 13.90 11.48
CA ILE A 369 14.93 14.49 10.16
C ILE A 369 14.93 16.00 10.20
N THR A 370 15.81 16.64 9.44
CA THR A 370 15.87 18.10 9.25
C THR A 370 15.25 18.54 7.93
N THR A 371 15.45 17.76 6.85
CA THR A 371 14.93 18.04 5.52
C THR A 371 14.24 16.82 4.94
N TRP A 372 13.12 17.02 4.26
CA TRP A 372 12.34 15.95 3.64
C TRP A 372 11.70 16.44 2.34
N ARG A 373 11.27 15.50 1.49
CA ARG A 373 10.56 15.85 0.27
C ARG A 373 9.32 16.71 0.56
N SER A 374 8.99 17.57 -0.39
CA SER A 374 7.78 18.37 -0.38
C SER A 374 6.76 17.99 -1.46
N ALA A 375 7.11 17.03 -2.34
CA ALA A 375 6.21 16.53 -3.37
C ALA A 375 6.41 15.04 -3.63
N VAL A 376 5.36 14.40 -4.22
CA VAL A 376 5.39 13.05 -4.78
C VAL A 376 4.63 13.02 -6.09
N LEU A 377 5.00 12.07 -6.98
CA LEU A 377 4.28 11.77 -8.21
C LEU A 377 3.18 10.74 -7.95
N LEU A 378 1.99 11.02 -8.49
CA LEU A 378 0.91 10.06 -8.67
C LEU A 378 0.71 9.85 -10.16
N GLU A 379 0.56 8.59 -10.58
CA GLU A 379 0.49 8.27 -12.00
C GLU A 379 -0.37 7.03 -12.27
N ALA A 380 -1.08 7.02 -13.39
CA ALA A 380 -1.81 5.84 -13.82
C ALA A 380 -1.95 5.79 -15.34
N ALA A 381 -2.07 4.57 -15.87
CA ALA A 381 -2.47 4.31 -17.25
C ALA A 381 -3.99 4.48 -17.43
N ALA A 382 -4.46 4.40 -18.69
CA ALA A 382 -5.89 4.50 -18.99
C ALA A 382 -6.64 3.23 -18.55
N HIS A 383 -7.77 3.44 -17.86
CA HIS A 383 -8.78 2.40 -17.65
C HIS A 383 -10.14 3.04 -17.34
N TYR A 384 -10.41 3.43 -16.08
CA TYR A 384 -11.66 4.11 -15.67
C TYR A 384 -11.60 5.63 -15.79
N SER A 385 -10.43 6.17 -16.04
CA SER A 385 -10.15 7.57 -16.36
C SER A 385 -9.13 7.63 -17.50
N PRO A 386 -8.97 8.76 -18.19
CA PRO A 386 -7.79 8.95 -19.03
C PRO A 386 -6.50 8.78 -18.22
N PRO A 387 -5.39 8.38 -18.86
CA PRO A 387 -4.11 8.35 -18.18
C PRO A 387 -3.80 9.71 -17.56
N TYR A 388 -3.22 9.70 -16.37
CA TYR A 388 -2.86 10.93 -15.69
C TYR A 388 -1.46 10.89 -15.09
N ARG A 389 -0.94 12.09 -14.86
CA ARG A 389 0.19 12.38 -13.99
C ARG A 389 -0.23 13.47 -13.03
N SER A 390 0.09 13.31 -11.76
CA SER A 390 -0.29 14.26 -10.72
C SER A 390 0.86 14.49 -9.76
N ILE A 391 0.95 15.69 -9.24
CA ILE A 391 1.85 16.03 -8.15
C ILE A 391 1.03 16.33 -6.90
N CYS A 392 1.33 15.62 -5.82
CA CYS A 392 0.82 15.96 -4.48
C CYS A 392 1.94 16.63 -3.69
N THR A 393 1.65 17.79 -3.08
CA THR A 393 2.64 18.62 -2.40
C THR A 393 2.26 18.91 -0.96
N ILE A 394 3.29 19.15 -0.14
CA ILE A 394 3.16 19.75 1.19
C ILE A 394 4.03 21.00 1.22
N SER A 395 3.44 22.18 1.50
CA SER A 395 4.15 23.46 1.61
C SER A 395 4.95 23.85 0.37
N THR A 396 4.26 24.43 -0.62
CA THR A 396 4.90 25.06 -1.79
C THR A 396 4.44 26.51 -1.92
N GLY A 397 5.11 27.43 -1.21
CA GLY A 397 4.76 28.84 -1.28
C GLY A 397 3.34 29.13 -0.78
N SER A 398 2.42 29.51 -1.67
CA SER A 398 1.02 29.84 -1.36
C SER A 398 0.10 28.65 -1.14
N ILE A 399 0.54 27.41 -1.46
CA ILE A 399 -0.24 26.17 -1.26
C ILE A 399 0.49 25.33 -0.23
N SER A 400 -0.10 25.15 0.97
CA SER A 400 0.52 24.36 2.02
C SER A 400 0.36 22.86 1.81
N LYS A 401 -0.80 22.41 1.34
CA LYS A 401 -1.03 21.06 0.82
C LYS A 401 -1.88 21.16 -0.45
N GLY A 402 -1.35 20.65 -1.56
CA GLY A 402 -2.03 20.77 -2.86
C GLY A 402 -1.86 19.56 -3.75
N LYS A 403 -2.78 19.43 -4.70
CA LYS A 403 -2.74 18.39 -5.73
C LYS A 403 -3.01 19.02 -7.09
N TYR A 404 -2.10 18.83 -8.05
CA TYR A 404 -2.28 19.23 -9.44
C TYR A 404 -2.26 17.99 -10.33
N VAL A 405 -3.26 17.86 -11.19
CA VAL A 405 -3.46 16.68 -12.06
C VAL A 405 -3.47 17.10 -13.52
N GLU A 406 -2.73 16.37 -14.34
CA GLU A 406 -2.75 16.45 -15.79
C GLU A 406 -3.23 15.14 -16.40
N TYR A 407 -4.28 15.21 -17.18
CA TYR A 407 -4.80 14.08 -17.96
C TYR A 407 -4.34 14.13 -19.41
N VAL A 408 -4.10 12.96 -19.98
CA VAL A 408 -4.01 12.83 -21.44
C VAL A 408 -5.33 13.28 -22.06
N GLY A 409 -5.27 14.15 -23.06
CA GLY A 409 -6.46 14.80 -23.63
C GLY A 409 -6.74 16.20 -23.09
N GLY A 410 -5.88 16.72 -22.21
CA GLY A 410 -5.80 18.14 -21.86
C GLY A 410 -6.61 18.59 -20.65
N ALA A 411 -7.43 17.71 -20.03
CA ALA A 411 -8.09 18.06 -18.77
C ALA A 411 -7.07 18.29 -17.65
N ARG A 412 -7.38 19.23 -16.74
CA ARG A 412 -6.53 19.59 -15.60
C ARG A 412 -7.38 19.80 -14.35
N GLU A 413 -6.81 19.46 -13.19
CA GLU A 413 -7.40 19.75 -11.89
C GLU A 413 -6.35 20.33 -10.95
N LEU A 414 -6.79 21.24 -10.07
CA LEU A 414 -5.99 21.82 -9.00
C LEU A 414 -6.82 21.90 -7.72
N TYR A 415 -6.35 21.28 -6.65
CA TYR A 415 -7.00 21.27 -5.35
C TYR A 415 -6.12 21.80 -4.24
N HIS A 416 -6.71 22.57 -3.32
CA HIS A 416 -6.08 23.08 -2.10
C HIS A 416 -6.51 22.22 -0.91
N LEU A 417 -5.81 21.12 -0.67
CA LEU A 417 -6.25 20.07 0.25
C LEU A 417 -6.33 20.46 1.73
N ASP A 418 -5.78 21.61 2.12
CA ASP A 418 -5.95 22.15 3.49
C ASP A 418 -7.33 22.73 3.72
N SER A 419 -7.89 23.40 2.72
CA SER A 419 -9.23 24.02 2.76
C SER A 419 -10.30 23.16 2.08
N ASP A 420 -9.90 22.28 1.17
CA ASP A 420 -10.76 21.38 0.41
C ASP A 420 -10.22 19.95 0.42
N PRO A 421 -10.25 19.27 1.58
CA PRO A 421 -9.70 17.92 1.74
C PRO A 421 -10.49 16.84 0.99
N HIS A 422 -11.64 17.18 0.45
CA HIS A 422 -12.52 16.28 -0.31
C HIS A 422 -12.57 16.61 -1.81
N GLU A 423 -11.67 17.49 -2.28
CA GLU A 423 -11.45 17.79 -3.70
C GLU A 423 -12.74 18.22 -4.42
N LEU A 424 -13.57 19.06 -3.75
CA LEU A 424 -14.86 19.52 -4.26
C LEU A 424 -14.73 20.61 -5.33
N THR A 425 -13.74 21.50 -5.17
CA THR A 425 -13.60 22.67 -6.04
C THR A 425 -12.32 22.59 -6.86
N ASN A 426 -12.44 22.32 -8.15
CA ASN A 426 -11.33 22.39 -9.08
C ASN A 426 -10.95 23.85 -9.34
N SER A 427 -9.87 24.29 -8.72
CA SER A 427 -9.35 25.67 -8.82
C SER A 427 -8.45 25.91 -10.04
N TYR A 428 -8.33 24.94 -10.96
CA TYR A 428 -7.49 25.12 -12.16
C TYR A 428 -8.01 26.22 -13.05
N ASN A 429 -7.17 27.18 -13.34
CA ASN A 429 -7.48 28.29 -14.27
C ASN A 429 -6.50 28.26 -15.46
N PRO A 430 -6.96 28.02 -16.69
CA PRO A 430 -6.11 27.95 -17.87
C PRO A 430 -5.44 29.30 -18.23
N THR A 431 -5.97 30.43 -17.75
CA THR A 431 -5.35 31.77 -17.96
C THR A 431 -4.29 32.10 -16.90
N SER A 432 -4.20 31.31 -15.84
CA SER A 432 -3.19 31.42 -14.78
C SER A 432 -2.81 30.03 -14.26
N PRO A 433 -2.14 29.22 -15.11
CA PRO A 433 -1.79 27.86 -14.73
C PRO A 433 -0.77 27.84 -13.59
N PRO A 434 -0.73 26.76 -12.77
CA PRO A 434 0.23 26.64 -11.69
C PRO A 434 1.62 26.24 -12.22
N GLU A 435 2.33 27.17 -12.87
CA GLU A 435 3.57 26.93 -13.61
C GLU A 435 4.64 26.20 -12.80
N ALA A 436 4.82 26.57 -11.53
CA ALA A 436 5.80 25.93 -10.64
C ALA A 436 5.46 24.45 -10.37
N LEU A 437 4.17 24.13 -10.17
CA LEU A 437 3.72 22.75 -9.99
C LEU A 437 3.83 21.96 -11.30
N ALA A 438 3.48 22.57 -12.43
CA ALA A 438 3.57 21.94 -13.75
C ALA A 438 5.03 21.63 -14.12
N ALA A 439 5.95 22.57 -13.91
CA ALA A 439 7.38 22.37 -14.17
C ALA A 439 7.96 21.25 -13.28
N ARG A 440 7.57 21.21 -12.01
CA ARG A 440 8.01 20.16 -11.09
C ARG A 440 7.40 18.80 -11.45
N LEU A 441 6.12 18.77 -11.83
CA LEU A 441 5.48 17.57 -12.33
C LEU A 441 6.18 17.04 -13.57
N GLU A 442 6.59 17.91 -14.50
CA GLU A 442 7.33 17.52 -15.70
C GLU A 442 8.65 16.82 -15.34
N ALA A 443 9.39 17.35 -14.37
CA ALA A 443 10.62 16.71 -13.87
C ALA A 443 10.36 15.34 -13.23
N LEU A 444 9.20 15.14 -12.59
CA LEU A 444 8.83 13.88 -11.97
C LEU A 444 8.37 12.81 -12.97
N LYS A 445 7.76 13.19 -14.08
CA LYS A 445 7.19 12.25 -15.08
C LYS A 445 8.21 11.29 -15.69
N SER A 446 9.47 11.70 -15.76
CA SER A 446 10.55 10.94 -16.40
C SER A 446 11.78 10.75 -15.51
N CYS A 447 11.64 11.02 -14.22
CA CYS A 447 12.74 10.87 -13.28
C CYS A 447 13.13 9.40 -13.07
N ALA A 448 14.36 9.15 -12.63
CA ALA A 448 14.82 7.86 -12.18
C ALA A 448 15.85 8.03 -11.04
N ALA A 449 15.75 7.20 -10.03
CA ALA A 449 16.71 7.16 -8.93
C ALA A 449 16.94 8.54 -8.26
N ASP A 450 18.17 9.08 -8.30
CA ASP A 450 18.50 10.36 -7.64
C ASP A 450 17.76 11.55 -8.24
N THR A 451 17.43 11.51 -9.55
CA THR A 451 16.67 12.61 -10.17
C THR A 451 15.24 12.69 -9.64
N CYS A 452 14.62 11.55 -9.27
CA CYS A 452 13.32 11.55 -8.59
C CYS A 452 13.42 12.26 -7.23
N ARG A 453 14.43 11.88 -6.42
CA ARG A 453 14.62 12.49 -5.11
C ARG A 453 14.91 13.99 -5.19
N THR A 454 15.61 14.44 -6.22
CA THR A 454 15.84 15.87 -6.49
C THR A 454 14.54 16.56 -6.85
N ALA A 455 13.76 16.04 -7.78
CA ALA A 455 12.48 16.62 -8.20
C ALA A 455 11.43 16.62 -7.08
N GLU A 456 11.47 15.64 -6.17
CA GLU A 456 10.62 15.57 -4.97
C GLU A 456 10.98 16.61 -3.90
N ASN A 457 12.19 17.14 -3.89
CA ASN A 457 12.61 18.17 -2.93
C ASN A 457 12.19 19.59 -3.39
N GLY A 458 12.18 19.89 -4.68
CA GLY A 458 11.87 21.18 -5.30
C GLY A 458 13.10 21.99 -5.59
#